data_cfe72488f756a3d7db8d761659c2c83f
#
_entry.id   cfe72488f756a3d7db8d761659c2c83f
#
_cell.length_a   1.000
_cell.length_b   1.000
_cell.length_c   1.000
_cell.angle_alpha   90.00
_cell.angle_beta   90.00
_cell.angle_gamma   90.00
#
_symmetry.space_group_name_H-M   'P 1'
#
loop_
_entity.id
_entity.type
_entity.pdbx_description
1 polymer ?
#
loop_
_entity_poly.entity_id
_entity_poly.type
_entity_poly.pdbx_seq_one_letter_code
_entity_poly.pdbx_strand_id
1 'polypeptide(L)'
;MKKLFLMSAMALMVSIPTFAGGILTNTNQNAAFLRNPARDAVIAIDGVYSNPAGIAFLPEGFHLSLSWQAAFQKRQMQVTNPLFGLNTDGKGAARSFEGKATAPVIPSFQAAYVINDKWSVSAQFAVGGGGGKCEFGQGLPMFEELIGGIVAKNGGTSYSLSQNLTGEQYFYGIQVGGTYKLAENLSVFGGVRAVLANCSYVGSINNIMANGMNAAQYADLSAQAAAGAQQAAAAAEQFAAAGMAAEAAKYQAMATEYAAKAVQAGTVAVMIQDYKLDCSQSATGFTPIIGVDWKIGNLNLAAKYEFRTKIDLENESHNSDNLAALATQVPAVAVYADGAKVRSDIPALLTLGAQVELPRVRWNAGFHYYWDKDAKGGPIKQGENTWEALLGFEWDVNDKLLLSCGAQRTEYRFDDSDMADTNFNICSTALCIGGAYKFNEKMKLNVGYMHSFYDDNKFTNANGTACNYTRKNDVIGASLDITF
;
A
#
# COMPACT_ATOMS: atom_id res chain seq x y z
N MET A 1 8.25 33.83 -12.87
CA MET A 1 7.36 33.79 -11.69
C MET A 1 6.13 32.92 -11.88
N LYS A 2 5.43 32.91 -13.06
CA LYS A 2 4.23 32.06 -13.27
C LYS A 2 4.48 30.56 -13.15
N LYS A 3 5.61 30.01 -13.63
CA LYS A 3 5.96 28.58 -13.53
C LYS A 3 6.31 28.16 -12.09
N LEU A 4 6.95 29.03 -11.31
CA LEU A 4 7.28 28.75 -9.90
C LEU A 4 6.01 28.73 -9.01
N PHE A 5 5.01 29.53 -9.34
CA PHE A 5 3.75 29.61 -8.59
C PHE A 5 2.85 28.37 -8.80
N LEU A 6 2.80 27.84 -10.03
CA LEU A 6 2.13 26.57 -10.34
C LEU A 6 2.83 25.40 -9.62
N MET A 7 4.18 25.37 -9.67
CA MET A 7 4.97 24.29 -9.04
C MET A 7 4.80 24.23 -7.53
N SER A 8 4.61 25.33 -6.81
CA SER A 8 4.46 25.31 -5.34
C SER A 8 3.07 24.91 -4.85
N ALA A 9 2.00 25.12 -5.64
CA ALA A 9 0.66 24.59 -5.32
C ALA A 9 0.55 23.10 -5.67
N MET A 10 1.33 22.66 -6.64
CA MET A 10 1.37 21.29 -7.17
C MET A 10 2.37 20.38 -6.45
N ALA A 11 3.35 20.93 -5.72
CA ALA A 11 4.20 20.18 -4.81
C ALA A 11 3.41 19.49 -3.68
N LEU A 12 2.17 19.91 -3.47
CA LEU A 12 1.21 19.33 -2.52
C LEU A 12 0.67 17.95 -2.92
N MET A 13 0.76 17.57 -4.20
CA MET A 13 0.38 16.21 -4.67
C MET A 13 1.57 15.24 -4.70
N VAL A 14 2.70 15.63 -4.10
CA VAL A 14 3.91 14.81 -4.10
C VAL A 14 3.74 13.60 -3.21
N SER A 15 3.79 12.48 -3.85
CA SER A 15 3.84 11.11 -3.33
C SER A 15 2.49 10.44 -3.08
N ILE A 16 1.89 9.96 -4.17
CA ILE A 16 1.23 8.68 -4.08
C ILE A 16 2.37 7.67 -4.28
N PRO A 17 3.02 7.17 -3.23
CA PRO A 17 4.04 6.16 -3.40
C PRO A 17 3.34 4.91 -3.87
N THR A 18 3.82 4.36 -4.95
CA THR A 18 3.55 2.97 -5.29
C THR A 18 3.97 2.10 -4.11
N PHE A 19 3.06 1.34 -3.61
CA PHE A 19 3.02 0.61 -2.34
C PHE A 19 4.04 -0.52 -2.17
N ALA A 20 5.32 -0.31 -2.30
CA ALA A 20 6.31 -1.38 -2.18
C ALA A 20 6.70 -1.73 -0.73
N GLY A 21 6.52 -0.83 0.24
CA GLY A 21 6.81 -1.12 1.64
C GLY A 21 5.61 -1.74 2.34
N GLY A 22 5.86 -2.76 3.14
CA GLY A 22 4.81 -3.48 3.84
C GLY A 22 4.03 -4.49 2.97
N ILE A 23 4.38 -4.67 1.71
CA ILE A 23 3.76 -5.69 0.83
C ILE A 23 3.98 -7.09 1.39
N LEU A 24 5.15 -7.37 1.95
CA LEU A 24 5.52 -8.68 2.49
C LEU A 24 5.34 -8.80 4.01
N THR A 25 5.21 -7.70 4.73
CA THR A 25 5.06 -7.73 6.19
C THR A 25 3.68 -8.25 6.60
N ASN A 26 3.63 -8.98 7.70
CA ASN A 26 2.45 -9.71 8.16
C ASN A 26 1.90 -10.69 7.10
N THR A 27 2.71 -11.05 6.10
CA THR A 27 2.30 -11.97 5.05
C THR A 27 2.23 -13.39 5.59
N ASN A 28 1.06 -13.94 5.53
CA ASN A 28 0.82 -15.32 5.87
C ASN A 28 0.26 -16.03 4.63
N GLN A 29 0.88 -17.11 4.24
CA GLN A 29 0.48 -17.86 3.03
C GLN A 29 -0.15 -19.21 3.38
N ASN A 30 -0.46 -19.45 4.66
CA ASN A 30 -1.19 -20.61 5.13
C ASN A 30 -1.88 -20.28 6.47
N ALA A 31 -3.06 -20.84 6.72
CA ALA A 31 -3.80 -20.63 7.96
C ALA A 31 -3.06 -21.11 9.21
N ALA A 32 -2.07 -22.01 9.08
CA ALA A 32 -1.22 -22.44 10.20
C ALA A 32 -0.45 -21.26 10.81
N PHE A 33 -0.11 -20.22 10.03
CA PHE A 33 0.51 -18.98 10.51
C PHE A 33 -0.43 -18.25 11.50
N LEU A 34 -1.72 -18.22 11.23
CA LEU A 34 -2.68 -17.48 12.06
C LEU A 34 -2.82 -18.05 13.48
N ARG A 35 -2.46 -19.33 13.69
CA ARG A 35 -2.45 -19.96 15.00
C ARG A 35 -1.08 -19.93 15.69
N ASN A 36 0.00 -19.79 14.91
CA ASN A 36 1.38 -19.72 15.37
C ASN A 36 2.21 -19.03 14.29
N PRO A 37 2.59 -17.75 14.45
CA PRO A 37 3.25 -17.00 13.38
C PRO A 37 4.72 -17.36 13.19
N ALA A 38 5.40 -17.90 14.22
CA ALA A 38 6.81 -18.29 14.14
C ALA A 38 6.96 -19.65 13.43
N ARG A 39 6.76 -19.67 12.11
CA ARG A 39 6.79 -20.87 11.28
C ARG A 39 8.15 -21.17 10.65
N ASP A 40 9.14 -20.28 10.83
CA ASP A 40 10.35 -20.21 10.04
C ASP A 40 11.30 -21.41 10.20
N ALA A 41 11.21 -22.16 11.30
CA ALA A 41 11.93 -23.41 11.53
C ALA A 41 10.99 -24.62 11.70
N VAL A 42 9.69 -24.46 11.40
CA VAL A 42 8.73 -25.56 11.53
C VAL A 42 8.81 -26.49 10.32
N ILE A 43 8.93 -27.80 10.59
CA ILE A 43 8.92 -28.83 9.55
C ILE A 43 7.47 -29.29 9.35
N ALA A 44 6.81 -28.72 8.35
CA ALA A 44 5.43 -29.03 7.96
C ALA A 44 5.23 -28.62 6.48
N ILE A 45 4.08 -28.96 5.89
CA ILE A 45 3.82 -28.66 4.46
C ILE A 45 3.76 -27.15 4.19
N ASP A 46 3.33 -26.31 5.13
CA ASP A 46 3.39 -24.85 5.01
C ASP A 46 4.82 -24.31 4.99
N GLY A 47 5.81 -25.14 5.35
CA GLY A 47 7.23 -24.88 5.15
C GLY A 47 7.63 -24.65 3.68
N VAL A 48 6.84 -25.05 2.70
CA VAL A 48 7.08 -24.69 1.29
C VAL A 48 7.30 -23.20 1.12
N TYR A 49 6.65 -22.36 1.94
CA TYR A 49 6.91 -20.93 1.99
C TYR A 49 7.89 -20.55 3.12
N SER A 50 7.57 -20.92 4.38
CA SER A 50 8.29 -20.41 5.55
C SER A 50 9.68 -21.02 5.72
N ASN A 51 9.82 -22.32 5.50
CA ASN A 51 11.06 -23.10 5.67
C ASN A 51 11.21 -24.17 4.59
N PRO A 52 11.45 -23.77 3.32
CA PRO A 52 11.46 -24.73 2.22
C PRO A 52 12.59 -25.76 2.28
N ALA A 53 13.68 -25.49 2.99
CA ALA A 53 14.72 -26.48 3.26
C ALA A 53 14.25 -27.57 4.21
N GLY A 54 13.35 -27.25 5.16
CA GLY A 54 12.76 -28.22 6.10
C GLY A 54 11.88 -29.29 5.45
N ILE A 55 11.44 -29.08 4.21
CA ILE A 55 10.65 -30.06 3.43
C ILE A 55 11.39 -31.41 3.27
N ALA A 56 12.71 -31.42 3.23
CA ALA A 56 13.51 -32.65 3.18
C ALA A 56 13.32 -33.57 4.38
N PHE A 57 12.76 -33.10 5.47
CA PHE A 57 12.54 -33.87 6.69
C PHE A 57 11.09 -34.33 6.86
N LEU A 58 10.22 -34.05 5.89
CA LEU A 58 8.89 -34.69 5.81
C LEU A 58 9.02 -36.16 5.44
N PRO A 59 8.03 -37.00 5.76
CA PRO A 59 7.97 -38.39 5.27
C PRO A 59 8.03 -38.44 3.74
N GLU A 60 8.55 -39.56 3.20
CA GLU A 60 8.51 -39.81 1.75
C GLU A 60 7.06 -39.83 1.25
N GLY A 61 6.85 -39.35 0.03
CA GLY A 61 5.55 -39.30 -0.62
C GLY A 61 5.09 -37.88 -0.95
N PHE A 62 3.83 -37.76 -1.28
CA PHE A 62 3.23 -36.49 -1.70
C PHE A 62 2.47 -35.85 -0.54
N HIS A 63 2.73 -34.54 -0.34
CA HIS A 63 2.11 -33.71 0.68
C HIS A 63 1.41 -32.52 0.01
N LEU A 64 0.25 -32.17 0.53
CA LEU A 64 -0.59 -31.12 0.00
C LEU A 64 -1.19 -30.29 1.15
N SER A 65 -1.25 -28.97 1.01
CA SER A 65 -2.03 -28.10 1.86
C SER A 65 -2.90 -27.18 1.01
N LEU A 66 -4.19 -27.16 1.34
CA LEU A 66 -5.17 -26.23 0.80
C LEU A 66 -5.57 -25.26 1.92
N SER A 67 -5.38 -23.99 1.72
CA SER A 67 -5.66 -22.98 2.72
C SER A 67 -6.58 -21.90 2.21
N TRP A 68 -7.47 -21.46 3.10
CA TRP A 68 -8.36 -20.33 2.91
C TRP A 68 -8.20 -19.38 4.10
N GLN A 69 -8.22 -18.08 3.81
CA GLN A 69 -8.22 -17.03 4.81
C GLN A 69 -9.20 -15.94 4.42
N ALA A 70 -9.71 -15.22 5.42
CA ALA A 70 -10.48 -14.00 5.26
C ALA A 70 -9.85 -12.90 6.12
N ALA A 71 -9.61 -11.73 5.51
CA ALA A 71 -9.03 -10.57 6.17
C ALA A 71 -9.98 -9.38 6.15
N PHE A 72 -10.06 -8.69 7.28
CA PHE A 72 -10.90 -7.50 7.49
C PHE A 72 -10.01 -6.39 8.05
N GLN A 73 -9.85 -5.33 7.28
CA GLN A 73 -9.00 -4.21 7.67
C GLN A 73 -9.77 -2.91 7.63
N LYS A 74 -9.56 -2.09 8.65
CA LYS A 74 -10.04 -0.71 8.72
C LYS A 74 -8.84 0.22 8.85
N ARG A 75 -8.80 1.26 8.01
CA ARG A 75 -7.83 2.35 8.05
C ARG A 75 -8.56 3.61 8.45
N GLN A 76 -8.05 4.36 9.42
CA GLN A 76 -8.66 5.59 9.87
C GLN A 76 -7.61 6.70 9.89
N MET A 77 -7.95 7.84 9.28
CA MET A 77 -7.11 9.02 9.21
C MET A 77 -7.86 10.17 9.88
N GLN A 78 -7.43 10.55 11.08
CA GLN A 78 -7.89 11.75 11.76
C GLN A 78 -6.90 12.86 11.46
N VAL A 79 -7.37 13.95 10.87
CA VAL A 79 -6.51 15.02 10.38
C VAL A 79 -7.07 16.39 10.77
N THR A 80 -6.17 17.36 10.95
CA THR A 80 -6.56 18.74 11.23
C THR A 80 -5.74 19.69 10.38
N ASN A 81 -6.42 20.49 9.55
CA ASN A 81 -5.81 21.53 8.74
C ASN A 81 -6.79 22.71 8.60
N PRO A 82 -6.34 23.97 8.77
CA PRO A 82 -7.21 25.14 8.57
C PRO A 82 -7.93 25.17 7.22
N LEU A 83 -7.31 24.64 6.16
CA LEU A 83 -7.91 24.56 4.82
C LEU A 83 -9.23 23.78 4.80
N PHE A 84 -9.38 22.76 5.65
CA PHE A 84 -10.63 21.98 5.74
C PHE A 84 -11.79 22.80 6.28
N GLY A 85 -11.49 23.84 7.10
CA GLY A 85 -12.50 24.76 7.60
C GLY A 85 -13.14 25.63 6.51
N LEU A 86 -12.54 25.70 5.31
CA LEU A 86 -13.11 26.38 4.14
C LEU A 86 -14.17 25.53 3.42
N ASN A 87 -14.26 24.23 3.69
CA ASN A 87 -15.29 23.37 3.11
C ASN A 87 -16.65 23.69 3.70
N THR A 88 -17.64 23.91 2.84
CA THR A 88 -19.01 24.31 3.23
C THR A 88 -19.85 23.17 3.82
N ASP A 89 -19.27 21.98 4.02
CA ASP A 89 -19.96 20.81 4.61
C ASP A 89 -20.22 20.93 6.13
N GLY A 90 -19.72 21.97 6.77
CA GLY A 90 -19.97 22.28 8.19
C GLY A 90 -19.14 21.47 9.20
N LYS A 91 -18.21 20.61 8.75
CA LYS A 91 -17.42 19.75 9.66
C LYS A 91 -16.22 20.46 10.30
N GLY A 92 -15.85 21.66 9.83
CA GLY A 92 -14.73 22.44 10.36
C GLY A 92 -13.34 21.93 9.94
N ALA A 93 -12.30 22.34 10.66
CA ALA A 93 -10.90 22.06 10.33
C ALA A 93 -10.45 20.63 10.67
N ALA A 94 -11.13 19.95 11.60
CA ALA A 94 -10.85 18.56 11.97
C ALA A 94 -11.70 17.61 11.13
N ARG A 95 -11.04 16.60 10.52
CA ARG A 95 -11.67 15.62 9.63
C ARG A 95 -11.33 14.21 10.04
N SER A 96 -12.22 13.28 9.67
CA SER A 96 -11.96 11.84 9.77
C SER A 96 -12.29 11.18 8.45
N PHE A 97 -11.32 10.45 7.89
CA PHE A 97 -11.49 9.66 6.69
C PHE A 97 -11.30 8.19 7.02
N GLU A 98 -12.04 7.32 6.34
CA GLU A 98 -12.02 5.89 6.60
C GLU A 98 -11.82 5.12 5.30
N GLY A 99 -10.87 4.17 5.34
CA GLY A 99 -10.70 3.15 4.32
C GLY A 99 -11.09 1.77 4.86
N LYS A 100 -11.88 1.02 4.09
CA LYS A 100 -12.28 -0.34 4.42
C LYS A 100 -11.68 -1.30 3.41
N ALA A 101 -10.92 -2.29 3.89
CA ALA A 101 -10.44 -3.38 3.05
C ALA A 101 -10.98 -4.70 3.57
N THR A 102 -11.67 -5.43 2.69
CA THR A 102 -12.22 -6.74 2.99
C THR A 102 -11.79 -7.71 1.90
N ALA A 103 -11.11 -8.77 2.30
CA ALA A 103 -10.71 -9.88 1.44
C ALA A 103 -11.31 -11.19 2.00
N PRO A 104 -12.55 -11.56 1.61
CA PRO A 104 -13.24 -12.72 2.18
C PRO A 104 -12.65 -14.04 1.72
N VAL A 105 -11.88 -14.05 0.64
CA VAL A 105 -11.24 -15.26 0.11
C VAL A 105 -9.81 -14.95 -0.29
N ILE A 106 -8.86 -15.46 0.50
CA ILE A 106 -7.43 -15.43 0.20
C ILE A 106 -6.98 -16.90 0.12
N PRO A 107 -6.95 -17.49 -1.07
CA PRO A 107 -6.59 -18.89 -1.24
C PRO A 107 -5.08 -19.07 -1.26
N SER A 108 -4.61 -20.21 -0.78
CA SER A 108 -3.27 -20.70 -1.04
C SER A 108 -3.22 -22.21 -1.22
N PHE A 109 -2.25 -22.64 -1.98
CA PHE A 109 -2.00 -24.03 -2.31
C PHE A 109 -0.51 -24.30 -2.14
N GLN A 110 -0.16 -25.35 -1.41
CA GLN A 110 1.22 -25.76 -1.18
C GLN A 110 1.32 -27.27 -1.40
N ALA A 111 2.27 -27.68 -2.20
CA ALA A 111 2.54 -29.08 -2.51
C ALA A 111 4.03 -29.39 -2.37
N ALA A 112 4.34 -30.58 -1.90
CA ALA A 112 5.69 -31.10 -1.84
C ALA A 112 5.70 -32.58 -2.18
N TYR A 113 6.75 -33.03 -2.85
CA TYR A 113 7.01 -34.44 -3.11
C TYR A 113 8.40 -34.80 -2.61
N VAL A 114 8.45 -35.56 -1.53
CA VAL A 114 9.70 -36.14 -1.01
C VAL A 114 9.97 -37.42 -1.81
N ILE A 115 10.93 -37.31 -2.73
CA ILE A 115 11.23 -38.33 -3.74
C ILE A 115 11.96 -39.52 -3.11
N ASN A 116 12.89 -39.21 -2.21
CA ASN A 116 13.71 -40.18 -1.48
C ASN A 116 14.38 -39.47 -0.28
N ASP A 117 15.26 -40.16 0.41
CA ASP A 117 16.00 -39.68 1.58
C ASP A 117 16.86 -38.42 1.33
N LYS A 118 17.11 -38.03 0.07
CA LYS A 118 17.97 -36.90 -0.31
C LYS A 118 17.25 -35.78 -1.04
N TRP A 119 16.29 -36.09 -1.89
CA TRP A 119 15.70 -35.15 -2.80
C TRP A 119 14.21 -34.91 -2.54
N SER A 120 13.83 -33.66 -2.49
CA SER A 120 12.44 -33.23 -2.48
C SER A 120 12.23 -32.06 -3.45
N VAL A 121 11.02 -31.95 -3.97
CA VAL A 121 10.58 -30.82 -4.80
C VAL A 121 9.32 -30.23 -4.18
N SER A 122 9.13 -28.92 -4.35
CA SER A 122 7.97 -28.24 -3.82
C SER A 122 7.45 -27.17 -4.77
N ALA A 123 6.15 -26.91 -4.66
CA ALA A 123 5.46 -25.88 -5.42
C ALA A 123 4.42 -25.17 -4.53
N GLN A 124 4.18 -23.89 -4.82
CA GLN A 124 3.19 -23.08 -4.12
C GLN A 124 2.51 -22.12 -5.07
N PHE A 125 1.23 -21.88 -4.83
CA PHE A 125 0.50 -20.71 -5.29
C PHE A 125 -0.13 -20.01 -4.09
N ALA A 126 0.10 -18.70 -3.98
CA ALA A 126 -0.51 -17.89 -2.93
C ALA A 126 -0.59 -16.40 -3.32
N VAL A 127 -1.41 -15.64 -2.62
CA VAL A 127 -1.34 -14.18 -2.64
C VAL A 127 -0.15 -13.79 -1.78
N GLY A 128 0.98 -13.50 -2.43
CA GLY A 128 2.27 -13.24 -1.75
C GLY A 128 2.39 -11.84 -1.19
N GLY A 129 1.46 -10.94 -1.51
CA GLY A 129 1.51 -9.56 -1.03
C GLY A 129 0.38 -8.71 -1.58
N GLY A 130 0.38 -7.43 -1.18
CA GLY A 130 -0.64 -6.46 -1.54
C GLY A 130 -1.67 -6.24 -0.43
N GLY A 131 -2.45 -5.17 -0.55
CA GLY A 131 -3.45 -4.77 0.44
C GLY A 131 -4.87 -5.25 0.15
N GLY A 132 -5.08 -6.05 -0.90
CA GLY A 132 -6.42 -6.36 -1.39
C GLY A 132 -7.12 -5.12 -1.95
N LYS A 133 -8.46 -5.11 -1.88
CA LYS A 133 -9.28 -3.96 -2.27
C LYS A 133 -9.55 -3.08 -1.06
N CYS A 134 -9.20 -1.79 -1.14
CA CYS A 134 -9.48 -0.81 -0.11
C CYS A 134 -10.35 0.32 -0.67
N GLU A 135 -11.48 0.59 -0.03
CA GLU A 135 -12.45 1.60 -0.44
C GLU A 135 -12.43 2.78 0.52
N PHE A 136 -12.17 3.98 -0.01
CA PHE A 136 -12.23 5.26 0.68
C PHE A 136 -13.45 6.03 0.16
N GLY A 137 -14.64 5.71 0.68
CA GLY A 137 -15.90 6.29 0.19
C GLY A 137 -16.05 7.78 0.46
N GLN A 138 -15.25 8.34 1.37
CA GLN A 138 -15.17 9.77 1.68
C GLN A 138 -13.93 10.43 1.06
N GLY A 139 -13.21 9.72 0.18
CA GLY A 139 -11.95 10.17 -0.40
C GLY A 139 -10.79 10.19 0.59
N LEU A 140 -9.85 11.09 0.37
CA LEU A 140 -8.60 11.19 1.14
C LEU A 140 -8.35 12.64 1.60
N PRO A 141 -7.65 12.85 2.74
CA PRO A 141 -7.23 14.17 3.20
C PRO A 141 -6.55 15.00 2.11
N MET A 142 -5.63 14.39 1.36
CA MET A 142 -4.87 15.06 0.30
C MET A 142 -5.73 15.70 -0.79
N PHE A 143 -6.92 15.18 -1.06
CA PHE A 143 -7.83 15.77 -2.06
C PHE A 143 -8.44 17.08 -1.54
N GLU A 144 -8.83 17.12 -0.26
CA GLU A 144 -9.31 18.36 0.37
C GLU A 144 -8.16 19.38 0.57
N GLU A 145 -6.96 18.93 0.93
CA GLU A 145 -5.78 19.81 1.00
C GLU A 145 -5.50 20.47 -0.36
N LEU A 146 -5.59 19.69 -1.45
CA LEU A 146 -5.40 20.20 -2.79
C LEU A 146 -6.41 21.30 -3.13
N ILE A 147 -7.71 21.01 -3.03
CA ILE A 147 -8.75 21.93 -3.44
C ILE A 147 -8.81 23.14 -2.50
N GLY A 148 -8.74 22.92 -1.18
CA GLY A 148 -8.66 24.00 -0.19
C GLY A 148 -7.45 24.91 -0.40
N GLY A 149 -6.28 24.33 -0.73
CA GLY A 149 -5.06 25.08 -1.04
C GLY A 149 -5.19 25.93 -2.33
N ILE A 150 -5.80 25.38 -3.40
CA ILE A 150 -6.11 26.12 -4.61
C ILE A 150 -7.00 27.31 -4.31
N VAL A 151 -8.08 27.10 -3.59
CA VAL A 151 -9.06 28.14 -3.24
C VAL A 151 -8.42 29.21 -2.36
N ALA A 152 -7.78 28.86 -1.27
CA ALA A 152 -7.13 29.81 -0.36
C ALA A 152 -6.05 30.67 -1.08
N LYS A 153 -5.26 30.05 -1.93
CA LYS A 153 -4.17 30.70 -2.65
C LYS A 153 -4.66 31.73 -3.68
N ASN A 154 -5.87 31.55 -4.20
CA ASN A 154 -6.53 32.48 -5.12
C ASN A 154 -7.49 33.44 -4.40
N GLY A 155 -7.36 33.60 -3.07
CA GLY A 155 -8.15 34.53 -2.28
C GLY A 155 -9.59 34.08 -2.03
N GLY A 156 -9.90 32.80 -2.26
CA GLY A 156 -11.20 32.23 -1.96
C GLY A 156 -11.36 31.90 -0.48
N THR A 157 -12.60 31.88 -0.03
CA THR A 157 -12.99 31.72 1.38
C THR A 157 -13.82 30.46 1.63
N SER A 158 -14.25 29.79 0.55
CA SER A 158 -15.04 28.56 0.69
C SER A 158 -14.87 27.63 -0.53
N TYR A 159 -15.01 26.32 -0.28
CA TYR A 159 -15.13 25.31 -1.32
C TYR A 159 -16.13 24.22 -0.93
N SER A 160 -16.52 23.43 -1.92
CA SER A 160 -17.18 22.13 -1.73
C SER A 160 -16.68 21.15 -2.79
N LEU A 161 -16.74 19.86 -2.48
CA LEU A 161 -16.40 18.79 -3.39
C LEU A 161 -17.08 17.48 -2.98
N SER A 162 -17.14 16.53 -3.90
CA SER A 162 -17.43 15.13 -3.66
C SER A 162 -16.22 14.31 -4.08
N GLN A 163 -15.82 13.32 -3.28
CA GLN A 163 -14.61 12.57 -3.54
C GLN A 163 -14.73 11.11 -3.15
N ASN A 164 -14.03 10.24 -3.86
CA ASN A 164 -13.89 8.83 -3.52
C ASN A 164 -12.59 8.28 -4.10
N LEU A 165 -12.10 7.18 -3.53
CA LEU A 165 -11.01 6.39 -4.10
C LEU A 165 -11.19 4.94 -3.73
N THR A 166 -10.96 4.04 -4.70
CA THR A 166 -10.80 2.62 -4.50
C THR A 166 -9.44 2.21 -5.05
N GLY A 167 -8.66 1.53 -4.25
CA GLY A 167 -7.38 0.94 -4.66
C GLY A 167 -7.40 -0.56 -4.46
N GLU A 168 -6.90 -1.30 -5.44
CA GLU A 168 -6.72 -2.75 -5.37
C GLU A 168 -5.27 -3.10 -5.65
N GLN A 169 -4.72 -4.06 -4.89
CA GLN A 169 -3.37 -4.55 -5.11
C GLN A 169 -3.30 -6.03 -4.76
N TYR A 170 -2.91 -6.83 -5.75
CA TYR A 170 -2.69 -8.26 -5.59
C TYR A 170 -1.36 -8.66 -6.23
N PHE A 171 -0.50 -9.28 -5.44
CA PHE A 171 0.75 -9.87 -5.90
C PHE A 171 0.64 -11.39 -5.75
N TYR A 172 0.30 -12.07 -6.83
CA TYR A 172 0.21 -13.53 -6.84
C TYR A 172 1.61 -14.12 -6.98
N GLY A 173 1.94 -15.10 -6.13
CA GLY A 173 3.22 -15.80 -6.15
C GLY A 173 3.05 -17.26 -6.61
N ILE A 174 3.77 -17.66 -7.63
CA ILE A 174 3.95 -19.06 -8.03
C ILE A 174 5.40 -19.43 -7.75
N GLN A 175 5.62 -20.27 -6.73
CA GLN A 175 6.97 -20.69 -6.33
C GLN A 175 7.18 -22.16 -6.68
N VAL A 176 8.37 -22.46 -7.17
CA VAL A 176 8.85 -23.85 -7.35
C VAL A 176 10.29 -23.94 -6.89
N GLY A 177 10.69 -25.10 -6.37
CA GLY A 177 12.07 -25.32 -5.94
C GLY A 177 12.38 -26.76 -5.58
N GLY A 178 13.66 -27.00 -5.37
CA GLY A 178 14.21 -28.29 -4.95
C GLY A 178 14.94 -28.17 -3.62
N THR A 179 14.83 -29.21 -2.82
CA THR A 179 15.52 -29.35 -1.53
C THR A 179 16.44 -30.56 -1.61
N TYR A 180 17.66 -30.40 -1.11
CA TYR A 180 18.65 -31.46 -1.04
C TYR A 180 19.14 -31.64 0.40
N LYS A 181 19.09 -32.87 0.89
CA LYS A 181 19.60 -33.25 2.21
C LYS A 181 21.10 -33.52 2.09
N LEU A 182 21.91 -32.60 2.60
CA LEU A 182 23.37 -32.69 2.61
C LEU A 182 23.87 -33.75 3.61
N ALA A 183 23.19 -33.84 4.76
CA ALA A 183 23.42 -34.80 5.83
C ALA A 183 22.09 -35.21 6.45
N GLU A 184 22.07 -36.22 7.32
CA GLU A 184 20.83 -36.70 7.98
C GLU A 184 20.08 -35.57 8.71
N ASN A 185 20.80 -34.55 9.14
CA ASN A 185 20.27 -33.42 9.93
C ASN A 185 20.43 -32.05 9.25
N LEU A 186 20.90 -31.98 8.01
CA LEU A 186 21.16 -30.72 7.30
C LEU A 186 20.63 -30.78 5.87
N SER A 187 19.86 -29.78 5.49
CA SER A 187 19.31 -29.64 4.14
C SER A 187 19.45 -28.22 3.60
N VAL A 188 19.45 -28.09 2.28
CA VAL A 188 19.48 -26.82 1.56
C VAL A 188 18.38 -26.78 0.52
N PHE A 189 17.89 -25.58 0.24
CA PHE A 189 16.86 -25.32 -0.74
C PHE A 189 17.34 -24.31 -1.78
N GLY A 190 16.95 -24.50 -3.03
CA GLY A 190 17.06 -23.55 -4.10
C GLY A 190 15.78 -23.49 -4.93
N GLY A 191 15.28 -22.31 -5.18
CA GLY A 191 14.01 -22.13 -5.91
C GLY A 191 13.83 -20.74 -6.48
N VAL A 192 12.70 -20.56 -7.14
CA VAL A 192 12.30 -19.28 -7.73
C VAL A 192 10.79 -19.07 -7.55
N ARG A 193 10.39 -17.82 -7.29
CA ARG A 193 9.00 -17.38 -7.28
C ARG A 193 8.76 -16.41 -8.43
N ALA A 194 7.83 -16.74 -9.33
CA ALA A 194 7.24 -15.77 -10.24
C ALA A 194 6.20 -14.96 -9.48
N VAL A 195 6.27 -13.63 -9.60
CA VAL A 195 5.34 -12.69 -8.98
C VAL A 195 4.57 -12.00 -10.08
N LEU A 196 3.24 -12.15 -10.05
CA LEU A 196 2.30 -11.50 -10.96
C LEU A 196 1.62 -10.35 -10.19
N ALA A 197 1.99 -9.12 -10.50
CA ALA A 197 1.44 -7.93 -9.87
C ALA A 197 0.24 -7.42 -10.68
N ASN A 198 -0.88 -7.21 -10.00
CA ASN A 198 -2.07 -6.56 -10.55
C ASN A 198 -2.53 -5.49 -9.57
N CYS A 199 -2.59 -4.25 -10.01
CA CYS A 199 -3.07 -3.12 -9.24
C CYS A 199 -4.13 -2.35 -10.02
N SER A 200 -5.08 -1.74 -9.33
CA SER A 200 -6.11 -0.89 -9.93
C SER A 200 -6.42 0.28 -9.00
N TYR A 201 -6.61 1.46 -9.58
CA TYR A 201 -6.96 2.67 -8.87
C TYR A 201 -8.08 3.37 -9.60
N VAL A 202 -9.24 3.45 -8.95
CA VAL A 202 -10.42 4.14 -9.47
C VAL A 202 -10.89 5.16 -8.46
N GLY A 203 -11.00 6.41 -8.88
CA GLY A 203 -11.40 7.48 -7.98
C GLY A 203 -11.84 8.73 -8.71
N SER A 204 -12.42 9.64 -7.95
CA SER A 204 -12.85 10.92 -8.51
C SER A 204 -12.86 12.03 -7.48
N ILE A 205 -12.70 13.26 -7.97
CA ILE A 205 -13.01 14.51 -7.28
C ILE A 205 -13.99 15.26 -8.19
N ASN A 206 -15.22 15.38 -7.75
CA ASN A 206 -16.32 15.89 -8.57
C ASN A 206 -17.07 17.02 -7.87
N ASN A 207 -17.91 17.76 -8.62
CA ASN A 207 -18.74 18.83 -8.10
C ASN A 207 -17.92 19.87 -7.33
N ILE A 208 -16.74 20.19 -7.84
CA ILE A 208 -15.85 21.14 -7.19
C ILE A 208 -16.42 22.54 -7.37
N MET A 209 -16.64 23.24 -6.25
CA MET A 209 -17.01 24.64 -6.25
C MET A 209 -16.02 25.44 -5.40
N ALA A 210 -15.70 26.64 -5.84
CA ALA A 210 -14.91 27.63 -5.10
C ALA A 210 -15.74 28.90 -4.96
N ASN A 211 -15.94 29.41 -3.75
CA ASN A 211 -16.82 30.56 -3.45
C ASN A 211 -18.22 30.43 -4.08
N GLY A 212 -18.78 29.22 -4.10
CA GLY A 212 -20.09 28.95 -4.69
C GLY A 212 -20.15 28.92 -6.21
N MET A 213 -19.01 28.98 -6.91
CA MET A 213 -18.93 28.92 -8.37
C MET A 213 -18.15 27.66 -8.82
N ASN A 214 -18.62 27.03 -9.90
CA ASN A 214 -17.93 25.92 -10.54
C ASN A 214 -16.92 26.39 -11.61
N ALA A 215 -16.20 25.45 -12.23
CA ALA A 215 -15.20 25.72 -13.24
C ALA A 215 -15.73 26.52 -14.44
N ALA A 216 -16.93 26.22 -14.93
CA ALA A 216 -17.54 26.92 -16.08
C ALA A 216 -17.84 28.40 -15.73
N GLN A 217 -18.40 28.65 -14.55
CA GLN A 217 -18.67 30.00 -14.08
C GLN A 217 -17.38 30.83 -13.88
N TYR A 218 -16.29 30.22 -13.41
CA TYR A 218 -14.98 30.88 -13.37
C TYR A 218 -14.38 31.14 -14.77
N ALA A 219 -14.61 30.25 -15.73
CA ALA A 219 -14.20 30.48 -17.13
C ALA A 219 -14.98 31.66 -17.74
N ASP A 220 -16.29 31.77 -17.50
CA ASP A 220 -17.09 32.92 -17.92
C ASP A 220 -16.62 34.22 -17.26
N LEU A 221 -16.31 34.20 -15.96
CA LEU A 221 -15.77 35.34 -15.25
C LEU A 221 -14.40 35.78 -15.82
N SER A 222 -13.56 34.82 -16.17
CA SER A 222 -12.27 35.07 -16.85
C SER A 222 -12.47 35.74 -18.21
N ALA A 223 -13.41 35.24 -19.03
CA ALA A 223 -13.72 35.81 -20.34
C ALA A 223 -14.27 37.24 -20.24
N GLN A 224 -15.19 37.49 -19.30
CA GLN A 224 -15.75 38.82 -19.06
C GLN A 224 -14.66 39.81 -18.61
N ALA A 225 -13.79 39.38 -17.68
CA ALA A 225 -12.67 40.24 -17.24
C ALA A 225 -11.67 40.50 -18.37
N ALA A 226 -11.39 39.52 -19.24
CA ALA A 226 -10.54 39.70 -20.39
C ALA A 226 -11.13 40.71 -21.40
N ALA A 227 -12.44 40.62 -21.66
CA ALA A 227 -13.14 41.62 -22.51
C ALA A 227 -13.07 43.02 -21.89
N GLY A 228 -13.30 43.14 -20.56
CA GLY A 228 -13.15 44.42 -19.83
C GLY A 228 -11.75 44.98 -19.93
N ALA A 229 -10.72 44.13 -19.86
CA ALA A 229 -9.33 44.58 -20.04
C ALA A 229 -9.07 45.14 -21.43
N GLN A 230 -9.61 44.50 -22.47
CA GLN A 230 -9.48 44.99 -23.85
C GLN A 230 -10.19 46.34 -24.07
N GLN A 231 -11.42 46.47 -23.54
CA GLN A 231 -12.18 47.72 -23.62
C GLN A 231 -11.47 48.85 -22.89
N ALA A 232 -10.95 48.62 -21.69
CA ALA A 232 -10.21 49.60 -20.93
C ALA A 232 -8.89 49.99 -21.63
N ALA A 233 -8.18 49.05 -22.24
CA ALA A 233 -6.97 49.34 -23.02
C ALA A 233 -7.28 50.18 -24.24
N ALA A 234 -8.35 49.88 -25.00
CA ALA A 234 -8.76 50.68 -26.14
C ALA A 234 -9.17 52.10 -25.74
N ALA A 235 -9.88 52.28 -24.61
CA ALA A 235 -10.18 53.59 -24.06
C ALA A 235 -8.92 54.39 -23.67
N ALA A 236 -7.93 53.72 -23.04
CA ALA A 236 -6.65 54.31 -22.70
C ALA A 236 -5.92 54.87 -23.94
N GLU A 237 -5.91 54.10 -25.06
CA GLU A 237 -5.32 54.55 -26.32
C GLU A 237 -6.05 55.78 -26.90
N GLN A 238 -7.39 55.80 -26.87
CA GLN A 238 -8.21 56.92 -27.34
C GLN A 238 -7.92 58.21 -26.52
N PHE A 239 -7.88 58.13 -25.21
CA PHE A 239 -7.57 59.24 -24.32
C PHE A 239 -6.12 59.74 -24.49
N ALA A 240 -5.18 58.84 -24.72
CA ALA A 240 -3.80 59.19 -25.02
C ALA A 240 -3.66 59.97 -26.35
N ALA A 241 -4.39 59.50 -27.40
CA ALA A 241 -4.44 60.18 -28.68
C ALA A 241 -5.10 61.55 -28.62
N ALA A 242 -6.06 61.73 -27.67
CA ALA A 242 -6.69 63.04 -27.41
C ALA A 242 -5.86 63.97 -26.50
N GLY A 243 -4.65 63.57 -26.09
CA GLY A 243 -3.80 64.37 -25.19
C GLY A 243 -4.21 64.34 -23.72
N MET A 244 -5.16 63.49 -23.33
CA MET A 244 -5.71 63.39 -21.98
C MET A 244 -4.92 62.34 -21.15
N ALA A 245 -3.69 62.66 -20.82
CA ALA A 245 -2.74 61.72 -20.22
C ALA A 245 -3.21 61.13 -18.85
N ALA A 246 -3.89 61.93 -18.04
CA ALA A 246 -4.40 61.48 -16.74
C ALA A 246 -5.50 60.41 -16.89
N GLU A 247 -6.45 60.60 -17.83
CA GLU A 247 -7.53 59.62 -18.10
C GLU A 247 -6.95 58.37 -18.80
N ALA A 248 -6.00 58.54 -19.72
CA ALA A 248 -5.30 57.41 -20.32
C ALA A 248 -4.62 56.53 -19.27
N ALA A 249 -3.92 57.10 -18.28
CA ALA A 249 -3.28 56.36 -17.21
C ALA A 249 -4.29 55.63 -16.33
N LYS A 250 -5.44 56.25 -16.04
CA LYS A 250 -6.53 55.61 -15.29
C LYS A 250 -7.09 54.37 -16.00
N TYR A 251 -7.42 54.50 -17.30
CA TYR A 251 -7.92 53.36 -18.06
C TYR A 251 -6.86 52.27 -18.27
N GLN A 252 -5.58 52.63 -18.38
CA GLN A 252 -4.47 51.68 -18.42
C GLN A 252 -4.36 50.88 -17.09
N ALA A 253 -4.57 51.54 -15.95
CA ALA A 253 -4.62 50.86 -14.64
C ALA A 253 -5.81 49.91 -14.56
N MET A 254 -6.99 50.33 -15.06
CA MET A 254 -8.18 49.43 -15.11
C MET A 254 -7.95 48.22 -16.01
N ALA A 255 -7.33 48.43 -17.19
CA ALA A 255 -6.99 47.32 -18.09
C ALA A 255 -6.06 46.31 -17.43
N THR A 256 -5.07 46.77 -16.66
CA THR A 256 -4.11 45.94 -15.93
C THR A 256 -4.85 45.13 -14.82
N GLU A 257 -5.76 45.78 -14.07
CA GLU A 257 -6.55 45.12 -13.03
C GLU A 257 -7.48 44.03 -13.59
N TYR A 258 -8.21 44.36 -14.67
CA TYR A 258 -9.07 43.37 -15.34
C TYR A 258 -8.28 42.20 -15.94
N ALA A 259 -7.12 42.46 -16.53
CA ALA A 259 -6.25 41.42 -17.03
C ALA A 259 -5.75 40.47 -15.90
N ALA A 260 -5.44 41.03 -14.74
CA ALA A 260 -5.06 40.25 -13.56
C ALA A 260 -6.23 39.37 -13.07
N LYS A 261 -7.45 39.93 -13.00
CA LYS A 261 -8.67 39.21 -12.65
C LYS A 261 -8.98 38.09 -13.63
N ALA A 262 -8.83 38.33 -14.93
CA ALA A 262 -9.00 37.35 -15.98
C ALA A 262 -8.05 36.14 -15.78
N VAL A 263 -6.77 36.42 -15.57
CA VAL A 263 -5.76 35.39 -15.32
C VAL A 263 -6.07 34.58 -14.04
N GLN A 264 -6.47 35.27 -12.96
CA GLN A 264 -6.81 34.60 -11.70
C GLN A 264 -8.01 33.69 -11.86
N ALA A 265 -9.14 34.18 -12.42
CA ALA A 265 -10.34 33.42 -12.66
C ALA A 265 -10.08 32.23 -13.59
N GLY A 266 -9.36 32.45 -14.68
CA GLY A 266 -8.98 31.37 -15.61
C GLY A 266 -8.10 30.29 -14.96
N THR A 267 -7.22 30.67 -14.05
CA THR A 267 -6.41 29.73 -13.29
C THR A 267 -7.29 28.85 -12.40
N VAL A 268 -8.23 29.47 -11.66
CA VAL A 268 -9.17 28.72 -10.82
C VAL A 268 -10.05 27.80 -11.65
N ALA A 269 -10.60 28.28 -12.78
CA ALA A 269 -11.41 27.50 -13.71
C ALA A 269 -10.75 26.19 -14.18
N VAL A 270 -9.44 26.26 -14.48
CA VAL A 270 -8.68 25.07 -14.89
C VAL A 270 -8.43 24.12 -13.72
N MET A 271 -8.23 24.64 -12.50
CA MET A 271 -7.79 23.84 -11.36
C MET A 271 -8.94 23.23 -10.55
N ILE A 272 -10.19 23.67 -10.73
CA ILE A 272 -11.37 23.13 -10.02
C ILE A 272 -12.28 22.32 -10.95
N GLN A 273 -11.75 21.80 -12.05
CA GLN A 273 -12.48 20.87 -12.89
C GLN A 273 -12.66 19.53 -12.22
N ASP A 274 -13.66 18.77 -12.63
CA ASP A 274 -13.83 17.40 -12.15
C ASP A 274 -12.70 16.51 -12.67
N TYR A 275 -12.18 15.64 -11.78
CA TYR A 275 -11.10 14.71 -12.07
C TYR A 275 -11.57 13.28 -11.89
N LYS A 276 -11.27 12.41 -12.85
CA LYS A 276 -11.48 10.97 -12.75
C LYS A 276 -10.17 10.24 -12.97
N LEU A 277 -9.78 9.42 -12.00
CA LEU A 277 -8.70 8.44 -12.08
C LEU A 277 -9.31 7.08 -12.42
N ASP A 278 -8.76 6.40 -13.42
CA ASP A 278 -9.09 5.04 -13.81
C ASP A 278 -7.82 4.42 -14.40
N CYS A 279 -7.05 3.74 -13.56
CA CYS A 279 -5.73 3.24 -13.91
C CYS A 279 -5.57 1.81 -13.43
N SER A 280 -5.28 0.90 -14.34
CA SER A 280 -4.83 -0.46 -14.05
C SER A 280 -3.32 -0.56 -14.26
N GLN A 281 -2.67 -1.41 -13.47
CA GLN A 281 -1.24 -1.62 -13.56
C GLN A 281 -0.94 -3.11 -13.47
N SER A 282 -0.04 -3.58 -14.31
CA SER A 282 0.39 -4.98 -14.27
C SER A 282 1.90 -5.12 -14.46
N ALA A 283 2.46 -6.17 -13.87
CA ALA A 283 3.86 -6.53 -14.06
C ALA A 283 4.12 -8.00 -13.70
N THR A 284 5.23 -8.53 -14.20
CA THR A 284 5.76 -9.83 -13.77
C THR A 284 7.19 -9.66 -13.29
N GLY A 285 7.51 -10.27 -12.15
CA GLY A 285 8.87 -10.31 -11.60
C GLY A 285 9.25 -11.70 -11.14
N PHE A 286 10.54 -11.91 -10.83
CA PHE A 286 11.07 -13.17 -10.35
C PHE A 286 11.92 -12.96 -9.10
N THR A 287 11.69 -13.79 -8.08
CA THR A 287 12.40 -13.82 -6.81
C THR A 287 13.18 -15.14 -6.72
N PRO A 288 14.49 -15.16 -6.88
CA PRO A 288 15.31 -16.32 -6.47
C PRO A 288 15.21 -16.50 -4.95
N ILE A 289 15.25 -17.75 -4.50
CA ILE A 289 15.12 -18.09 -3.08
C ILE A 289 16.13 -19.18 -2.74
N ILE A 290 16.86 -19.01 -1.64
CA ILE A 290 17.73 -20.02 -1.07
C ILE A 290 17.36 -20.23 0.40
N GLY A 291 17.62 -21.44 0.90
CA GLY A 291 17.32 -21.78 2.30
C GLY A 291 18.22 -22.87 2.83
N VAL A 292 18.32 -22.93 4.17
CA VAL A 292 19.01 -23.98 4.90
C VAL A 292 18.18 -24.34 6.13
N ASP A 293 18.16 -25.62 6.48
CA ASP A 293 17.54 -26.14 7.69
C ASP A 293 18.49 -27.13 8.37
N TRP A 294 18.65 -26.97 9.69
CA TRP A 294 19.58 -27.77 10.48
C TRP A 294 18.96 -28.27 11.78
N LYS A 295 18.80 -29.57 11.88
CA LYS A 295 18.26 -30.26 13.08
C LYS A 295 19.39 -30.66 14.03
N ILE A 296 19.30 -30.26 15.29
CA ILE A 296 20.26 -30.55 16.35
C ILE A 296 19.51 -31.17 17.53
N GLY A 297 19.33 -32.48 17.52
CA GLY A 297 18.51 -33.16 18.52
C GLY A 297 17.05 -32.66 18.50
N ASN A 298 16.63 -32.00 19.57
CA ASN A 298 15.29 -31.40 19.70
C ASN A 298 15.22 -29.93 19.25
N LEU A 299 16.31 -29.35 18.80
CA LEU A 299 16.37 -28.00 18.23
C LEU A 299 16.38 -28.09 16.70
N ASN A 300 15.56 -27.29 16.05
CA ASN A 300 15.64 -27.04 14.62
C ASN A 300 15.96 -25.57 14.36
N LEU A 301 16.93 -25.29 13.51
CA LEU A 301 17.34 -23.96 13.09
C LEU A 301 17.17 -23.84 11.56
N ALA A 302 16.62 -22.72 11.12
CA ALA A 302 16.47 -22.49 9.68
C ALA A 302 16.77 -21.03 9.31
N ALA A 303 17.24 -20.86 8.08
CA ALA A 303 17.40 -19.57 7.47
C ALA A 303 16.95 -19.62 6.01
N LYS A 304 16.27 -18.55 5.56
CA LYS A 304 15.84 -18.39 4.17
C LYS A 304 16.18 -16.98 3.71
N TYR A 305 16.64 -16.85 2.48
CA TYR A 305 16.87 -15.56 1.83
C TYR A 305 16.10 -15.49 0.52
N GLU A 306 15.24 -14.50 0.41
CA GLU A 306 14.52 -14.12 -0.80
C GLU A 306 15.18 -12.89 -1.41
N PHE A 307 15.66 -13.01 -2.65
CA PHE A 307 16.30 -11.89 -3.34
C PHE A 307 15.25 -10.82 -3.71
N ARG A 308 15.72 -9.59 -3.88
CA ARG A 308 14.86 -8.49 -4.32
C ARG A 308 14.20 -8.82 -5.66
N THR A 309 12.89 -8.66 -5.74
CA THR A 309 12.13 -8.79 -6.97
C THR A 309 12.01 -7.44 -7.66
N LYS A 310 12.47 -7.37 -8.89
CA LYS A 310 12.30 -6.18 -9.73
C LYS A 310 10.89 -6.19 -10.34
N ILE A 311 10.13 -5.13 -10.08
CA ILE A 311 8.78 -4.94 -10.61
C ILE A 311 8.71 -3.58 -11.31
N ASP A 312 8.42 -3.58 -12.61
CA ASP A 312 8.14 -2.39 -13.40
C ASP A 312 6.67 -2.47 -13.82
N LEU A 313 5.79 -1.81 -13.03
CA LEU A 313 4.35 -1.74 -13.32
C LEU A 313 4.13 -0.90 -14.57
N GLU A 314 3.36 -1.41 -15.51
CA GLU A 314 2.95 -0.71 -16.72
C GLU A 314 1.47 -0.34 -16.61
N ASN A 315 1.16 0.93 -16.90
CA ASN A 315 -0.18 1.49 -16.77
C ASN A 315 -1.02 1.26 -18.03
N GLU A 316 -2.26 0.89 -17.80
CA GLU A 316 -3.36 1.04 -18.75
C GLU A 316 -4.38 1.99 -18.09
N SER A 317 -4.53 3.22 -18.63
CA SER A 317 -5.27 4.28 -17.96
C SER A 317 -6.34 4.89 -18.85
N HIS A 318 -7.54 5.05 -18.27
CA HIS A 318 -8.70 5.70 -18.87
C HIS A 318 -9.10 6.94 -18.04
N ASN A 319 -8.10 7.76 -17.74
CA ASN A 319 -8.26 8.98 -16.95
C ASN A 319 -9.09 10.04 -17.71
N SER A 320 -9.74 10.97 -16.96
CA SER A 320 -10.34 12.14 -17.61
C SER A 320 -9.28 13.01 -18.28
N ASP A 321 -9.67 13.73 -19.35
CA ASP A 321 -8.78 14.65 -20.07
C ASP A 321 -8.13 15.68 -19.13
N ASN A 322 -8.88 16.16 -18.13
CA ASN A 322 -8.41 17.10 -17.15
C ASN A 322 -7.29 16.50 -16.26
N LEU A 323 -7.43 15.24 -15.84
CA LEU A 323 -6.41 14.55 -15.10
C LEU A 323 -5.19 14.24 -15.98
N ALA A 324 -5.40 13.85 -17.23
CA ALA A 324 -4.33 13.63 -18.18
C ALA A 324 -3.55 14.94 -18.48
N ALA A 325 -4.25 16.08 -18.63
CA ALA A 325 -3.61 17.38 -18.77
C ALA A 325 -2.82 17.77 -17.51
N LEU A 326 -3.35 17.50 -16.32
CA LEU A 326 -2.68 17.73 -15.06
C LEU A 326 -1.40 16.88 -14.93
N ALA A 327 -1.42 15.64 -15.40
CA ALA A 327 -0.28 14.72 -15.39
C ALA A 327 0.93 15.27 -16.18
N THR A 328 0.72 16.11 -17.19
CA THR A 328 1.82 16.76 -17.94
C THR A 328 2.55 17.83 -17.13
N GLN A 329 1.94 18.32 -16.04
CA GLN A 329 2.46 19.44 -15.24
C GLN A 329 2.86 19.00 -13.83
N VAL A 330 2.30 17.90 -13.33
CA VAL A 330 2.43 17.40 -11.95
C VAL A 330 3.02 16.00 -11.97
N PRO A 331 4.32 15.85 -11.64
CA PRO A 331 5.01 14.55 -11.66
C PRO A 331 4.31 13.47 -10.81
N ALA A 332 3.68 13.85 -9.71
CA ALA A 332 2.95 12.92 -8.85
C ALA A 332 1.69 12.33 -9.51
N VAL A 333 1.09 13.04 -10.43
CA VAL A 333 -0.07 12.57 -11.23
C VAL A 333 0.41 11.81 -12.46
N ALA A 334 1.58 12.16 -12.99
CA ALA A 334 2.19 11.52 -14.16
C ALA A 334 2.42 10.01 -13.99
N VAL A 335 2.57 9.53 -12.75
CA VAL A 335 2.69 8.09 -12.43
C VAL A 335 1.42 7.29 -12.79
N TYR A 336 0.30 7.95 -13.06
CA TYR A 336 -0.96 7.34 -13.50
C TYR A 336 -1.27 7.63 -14.98
N ALA A 337 -0.33 8.22 -15.72
CA ALA A 337 -0.51 8.42 -17.16
C ALA A 337 -0.53 7.09 -17.89
N ASP A 338 -1.29 7.04 -18.99
CA ASP A 338 -1.37 5.85 -19.84
C ASP A 338 0.01 5.48 -20.40
N GLY A 339 0.34 4.18 -20.40
CA GLY A 339 1.64 3.67 -20.82
C GLY A 339 2.83 4.01 -19.91
N ALA A 340 2.62 4.73 -18.81
CA ALA A 340 3.70 5.04 -17.88
C ALA A 340 4.21 3.76 -17.19
N LYS A 341 5.53 3.70 -16.96
CA LYS A 341 6.18 2.62 -16.21
C LYS A 341 6.57 3.10 -14.83
N VAL A 342 6.04 2.41 -13.83
CA VAL A 342 6.23 2.75 -12.42
C VAL A 342 7.01 1.65 -11.73
N ARG A 343 8.19 2.01 -11.21
CA ARG A 343 9.02 1.06 -10.46
C ARG A 343 8.39 0.77 -9.10
N SER A 344 8.29 -0.52 -8.73
CA SER A 344 7.70 -0.98 -7.45
C SER A 344 8.35 -2.30 -7.02
N ASP A 345 9.65 -2.27 -6.68
CA ASP A 345 10.39 -3.46 -6.28
C ASP A 345 9.85 -4.05 -4.98
N ILE A 346 9.84 -5.38 -4.89
CA ILE A 346 9.66 -6.09 -3.62
C ILE A 346 11.04 -6.22 -2.95
N PRO A 347 11.19 -5.81 -1.67
CA PRO A 347 12.48 -5.86 -0.98
C PRO A 347 13.02 -7.29 -0.86
N ALA A 348 14.32 -7.42 -0.70
CA ALA A 348 14.90 -8.67 -0.26
C ALA A 348 14.47 -8.97 1.17
N LEU A 349 14.39 -10.26 1.54
CA LEU A 349 13.94 -10.73 2.84
C LEU A 349 14.88 -11.81 3.37
N LEU A 350 15.43 -11.60 4.57
CA LEU A 350 16.05 -12.64 5.38
C LEU A 350 15.06 -13.13 6.43
N THR A 351 14.89 -14.42 6.52
CA THR A 351 14.08 -15.09 7.53
C THR A 351 14.99 -16.02 8.34
N LEU A 352 14.94 -15.92 9.65
CA LEU A 352 15.64 -16.79 10.59
C LEU A 352 14.63 -17.46 11.51
N GLY A 353 14.77 -18.74 11.75
CA GLY A 353 13.88 -19.51 12.60
C GLY A 353 14.60 -20.42 13.58
N ALA A 354 13.96 -20.64 14.74
CA ALA A 354 14.33 -21.65 15.71
C ALA A 354 13.08 -22.33 16.28
N GLN A 355 13.13 -23.66 16.37
CA GLN A 355 12.09 -24.46 17.03
C GLN A 355 12.74 -25.39 18.05
N VAL A 356 12.22 -25.41 19.27
CA VAL A 356 12.58 -26.41 20.28
C VAL A 356 11.38 -27.34 20.47
N GLU A 357 11.58 -28.61 20.21
CA GLU A 357 10.57 -29.65 20.36
C GLU A 357 10.81 -30.46 21.65
N LEU A 358 9.81 -30.43 22.52
CA LEU A 358 9.73 -31.22 23.75
C LEU A 358 8.54 -32.16 23.69
N PRO A 359 8.46 -33.18 24.55
CA PRO A 359 7.29 -34.04 24.59
C PRO A 359 6.01 -33.21 24.78
N ARG A 360 5.11 -33.21 23.80
CA ARG A 360 3.83 -32.48 23.75
C ARG A 360 3.90 -30.95 23.65
N VAL A 361 5.04 -30.30 23.68
CA VAL A 361 5.11 -28.84 23.52
C VAL A 361 6.22 -28.46 22.55
N ARG A 362 5.99 -27.41 21.79
CA ARG A 362 6.96 -26.78 20.88
C ARG A 362 7.01 -25.29 21.12
N TRP A 363 8.22 -24.76 21.23
CA TRP A 363 8.50 -23.34 21.24
C TRP A 363 9.14 -22.93 19.93
N ASN A 364 8.62 -21.84 19.35
CA ASN A 364 9.05 -21.35 18.06
C ASN A 364 9.45 -19.88 18.18
N ALA A 365 10.53 -19.50 17.53
CA ALA A 365 10.96 -18.13 17.38
C ALA A 365 11.29 -17.86 15.91
N GLY A 366 10.99 -16.66 15.46
CA GLY A 366 11.29 -16.21 14.10
C GLY A 366 11.77 -14.77 14.09
N PHE A 367 12.53 -14.43 13.08
CA PHE A 367 12.99 -13.07 12.83
C PHE A 367 13.04 -12.83 11.33
N HIS A 368 12.41 -11.72 10.89
CA HIS A 368 12.41 -11.27 9.51
C HIS A 368 13.09 -9.92 9.41
N TYR A 369 13.91 -9.74 8.36
CA TYR A 369 14.55 -8.48 8.04
C TYR A 369 14.36 -8.15 6.57
N TYR A 370 13.76 -6.99 6.30
CA TYR A 370 13.42 -6.52 4.97
C TYR A 370 14.36 -5.40 4.56
N TRP A 371 15.00 -5.49 3.38
CA TRP A 371 15.84 -4.42 2.82
C TRP A 371 14.99 -3.43 2.02
N ASP A 372 14.06 -2.76 2.69
CA ASP A 372 13.12 -1.82 2.06
C ASP A 372 13.83 -0.63 1.42
N LYS A 373 14.93 -0.13 2.00
CA LYS A 373 15.72 0.98 1.44
C LYS A 373 16.36 0.66 0.10
N ASP A 374 16.62 -0.61 -0.19
CA ASP A 374 17.21 -1.05 -1.45
C ASP A 374 16.15 -1.33 -2.52
N ALA A 375 14.87 -1.35 -2.15
CA ALA A 375 13.75 -1.53 -3.05
C ALA A 375 13.44 -0.23 -3.78
N LYS A 376 13.62 -0.20 -5.11
CA LYS A 376 13.31 0.98 -5.91
C LYS A 376 11.80 1.15 -6.05
N GLY A 377 11.33 2.39 -5.95
CA GLY A 377 9.89 2.71 -5.96
C GLY A 377 9.16 2.33 -4.67
N GLY A 378 9.90 1.90 -3.64
CA GLY A 378 9.37 1.66 -2.31
C GLY A 378 8.94 2.95 -1.59
N PRO A 379 8.15 2.86 -0.52
CA PRO A 379 7.66 4.01 0.23
C PRO A 379 8.75 4.67 1.07
N ILE A 380 9.80 3.92 1.44
CA ILE A 380 10.86 4.45 2.31
C ILE A 380 11.85 5.25 1.49
N LYS A 381 11.95 6.55 1.80
CA LYS A 381 12.94 7.48 1.23
C LYS A 381 13.95 7.92 2.29
N GLN A 382 13.48 8.21 3.50
CA GLN A 382 14.28 8.72 4.62
C GLN A 382 14.39 7.74 5.78
N GLY A 383 13.38 6.88 5.98
CA GLY A 383 13.35 5.89 7.04
C GLY A 383 14.40 4.79 6.92
N GLU A 384 14.25 3.74 7.70
CA GLU A 384 15.15 2.58 7.74
C GLU A 384 14.41 1.29 7.40
N ASN A 385 15.18 0.19 7.32
CA ASN A 385 14.67 -1.13 6.99
C ASN A 385 13.72 -1.67 8.07
N THR A 386 12.68 -2.37 7.64
CA THR A 386 11.68 -3.02 8.49
C THR A 386 12.20 -4.33 9.05
N TRP A 387 11.76 -4.69 10.26
CA TRP A 387 11.99 -6.02 10.82
C TRP A 387 10.75 -6.54 11.56
N GLU A 388 10.69 -7.86 11.71
CA GLU A 388 9.67 -8.55 12.48
C GLU A 388 10.30 -9.56 13.43
N ALA A 389 9.77 -9.65 14.64
CA ALA A 389 10.11 -10.67 15.61
C ALA A 389 8.86 -11.50 15.94
N LEU A 390 8.99 -12.81 15.93
CA LEU A 390 7.88 -13.74 16.05
C LEU A 390 8.15 -14.76 17.16
N LEU A 391 7.13 -15.04 17.93
CA LEU A 391 7.14 -16.08 18.96
C LEU A 391 5.90 -16.96 18.81
N GLY A 392 6.06 -18.24 19.04
CA GLY A 392 4.96 -19.20 18.96
C GLY A 392 5.09 -20.32 19.97
N PHE A 393 3.95 -20.80 20.41
CA PHE A 393 3.83 -21.92 21.33
C PHE A 393 2.77 -22.89 20.79
N GLU A 394 3.09 -24.18 20.82
CA GLU A 394 2.18 -25.27 20.45
C GLU A 394 2.16 -26.31 21.55
N TRP A 395 0.98 -26.81 21.85
CA TRP A 395 0.73 -27.83 22.84
C TRP A 395 -0.16 -28.95 22.29
N ASP A 396 0.37 -30.16 22.24
CA ASP A 396 -0.40 -31.37 21.93
C ASP A 396 -1.22 -31.77 23.16
N VAL A 397 -2.49 -31.39 23.20
CA VAL A 397 -3.43 -31.75 24.27
C VAL A 397 -3.58 -33.27 24.32
N ASN A 398 -3.65 -33.88 23.14
CA ASN A 398 -3.64 -35.34 22.92
C ASN A 398 -3.12 -35.61 21.49
N ASP A 399 -3.12 -36.88 21.07
CA ASP A 399 -2.58 -37.31 19.76
C ASP A 399 -3.33 -36.69 18.56
N LYS A 400 -4.57 -36.21 18.77
CA LYS A 400 -5.39 -35.60 17.71
C LYS A 400 -5.53 -34.10 17.79
N LEU A 401 -5.47 -33.51 18.99
CA LEU A 401 -5.73 -32.08 19.19
C LEU A 401 -4.47 -31.35 19.62
N LEU A 402 -4.11 -30.34 18.84
CA LEU A 402 -3.08 -29.37 19.12
C LEU A 402 -3.73 -28.00 19.34
N LEU A 403 -3.33 -27.30 20.39
CA LEU A 403 -3.63 -25.88 20.61
C LEU A 403 -2.36 -25.05 20.42
N SER A 404 -2.52 -23.82 19.98
CA SER A 404 -1.39 -22.92 19.75
C SER A 404 -1.75 -21.47 19.95
N CYS A 405 -0.74 -20.68 20.31
CA CYS A 405 -0.79 -19.23 20.33
C CYS A 405 0.57 -18.66 19.94
N GLY A 406 0.59 -17.38 19.62
CA GLY A 406 1.82 -16.70 19.31
C GLY A 406 1.62 -15.20 19.18
N ALA A 407 2.73 -14.50 19.00
CA ALA A 407 2.76 -13.08 18.81
C ALA A 407 3.80 -12.71 17.74
N GLN A 408 3.54 -11.63 17.04
CA GLN A 408 4.44 -11.03 16.08
C GLN A 408 4.53 -9.53 16.35
N ARG A 409 5.73 -8.99 16.47
CA ARG A 409 5.99 -7.55 16.43
C ARG A 409 6.54 -7.18 15.08
N THR A 410 5.91 -6.20 14.43
CA THR A 410 6.38 -5.59 13.17
C THR A 410 6.81 -4.16 13.45
N GLU A 411 8.06 -3.85 13.18
CA GLU A 411 8.64 -2.51 13.32
C GLU A 411 8.93 -1.93 11.95
N TYR A 412 8.09 -0.99 11.57
CA TYR A 412 8.33 -0.11 10.44
C TYR A 412 9.12 1.09 10.93
N ARG A 413 10.29 1.31 10.37
CA ARG A 413 11.16 2.43 10.75
C ARG A 413 11.06 3.54 9.71
N PHE A 414 9.83 3.90 9.38
CA PHE A 414 9.51 4.97 8.43
C PHE A 414 9.71 6.33 9.10
N ASP A 415 10.19 7.29 8.32
CA ASP A 415 10.17 8.71 8.68
C ASP A 415 8.77 9.28 8.43
N ASP A 416 8.39 10.36 9.15
CA ASP A 416 7.10 11.03 8.94
C ASP A 416 6.89 11.47 7.49
N SER A 417 7.98 11.85 6.81
CA SER A 417 7.96 12.23 5.39
C SER A 417 7.72 11.06 4.42
N ASP A 418 7.84 9.82 4.88
CA ASP A 418 7.53 8.62 4.10
C ASP A 418 6.04 8.24 4.19
N MET A 419 5.27 8.87 5.10
CA MET A 419 3.85 8.59 5.29
C MET A 419 2.99 9.27 4.24
N ALA A 420 1.98 8.56 3.74
CA ALA A 420 0.99 9.07 2.79
C ALA A 420 -0.39 8.50 3.10
N ASP A 421 -1.45 9.22 2.73
CA ASP A 421 -2.85 8.83 2.97
C ASP A 421 -3.20 7.44 2.42
N THR A 422 -2.62 7.10 1.29
CA THR A 422 -2.82 5.79 0.65
C THR A 422 -1.90 4.71 1.18
N ASN A 423 -0.77 5.10 1.76
CA ASN A 423 0.27 4.18 2.24
C ASN A 423 0.88 4.68 3.55
N PHE A 424 0.32 4.21 4.66
CA PHE A 424 0.89 4.41 5.97
C PHE A 424 1.09 3.05 6.65
N ASN A 425 2.35 2.73 6.89
CA ASN A 425 2.75 1.52 7.60
C ASN A 425 3.03 1.87 9.05
N ILE A 426 2.20 1.35 9.94
CA ILE A 426 2.24 1.62 11.37
C ILE A 426 2.76 0.38 12.07
N CYS A 427 3.70 0.54 12.99
CA CYS A 427 4.20 -0.55 13.84
C CYS A 427 3.05 -1.26 14.52
N SER A 428 3.16 -2.57 14.66
CA SER A 428 2.05 -3.36 15.20
C SER A 428 2.52 -4.57 15.98
N THR A 429 1.67 -5.00 16.91
CA THR A 429 1.79 -6.30 17.58
C THR A 429 0.58 -7.13 17.22
N ALA A 430 0.80 -8.25 16.52
CA ALA A 430 -0.24 -9.22 16.22
C ALA A 430 -0.25 -10.33 17.27
N LEU A 431 -1.45 -10.71 17.71
CA LEU A 431 -1.69 -11.88 18.54
C LEU A 431 -2.40 -12.95 17.73
N CYS A 432 -1.91 -14.16 17.83
CA CYS A 432 -2.36 -15.31 17.09
C CYS A 432 -2.85 -16.39 18.05
N ILE A 433 -3.97 -17.04 17.73
CA ILE A 433 -4.52 -18.16 18.50
C ILE A 433 -5.22 -19.14 17.57
N GLY A 434 -5.18 -20.42 17.92
CA GLY A 434 -5.88 -21.44 17.18
C GLY A 434 -5.48 -22.86 17.56
N GLY A 435 -5.68 -23.78 16.64
CA GLY A 435 -5.35 -25.17 16.86
C GLY A 435 -5.32 -25.98 15.59
N ALA A 436 -4.97 -27.23 15.73
CA ALA A 436 -5.06 -28.21 14.66
C ALA A 436 -5.70 -29.51 15.15
N TYR A 437 -6.44 -30.18 14.27
CA TYR A 437 -7.07 -31.45 14.54
C TYR A 437 -6.65 -32.48 13.49
N LYS A 438 -6.05 -33.58 13.95
CA LYS A 438 -5.70 -34.73 13.12
C LYS A 438 -6.90 -35.68 13.04
N PHE A 439 -7.50 -35.78 11.86
CA PHE A 439 -8.56 -36.77 11.60
C PHE A 439 -7.98 -38.18 11.62
N ASN A 440 -6.80 -38.33 11.02
CA ASN A 440 -6.00 -39.54 10.95
C ASN A 440 -4.53 -39.15 10.66
N GLU A 441 -3.67 -40.13 10.43
CA GLU A 441 -2.24 -39.89 10.13
C GLU A 441 -1.99 -39.11 8.81
N LYS A 442 -2.99 -39.10 7.94
CA LYS A 442 -2.87 -38.45 6.59
C LYS A 442 -3.56 -37.11 6.48
N MET A 443 -4.46 -36.78 7.40
CA MET A 443 -5.28 -35.56 7.27
C MET A 443 -5.29 -34.75 8.57
N LYS A 444 -4.91 -33.45 8.45
CA LYS A 444 -4.89 -32.50 9.55
C LYS A 444 -5.56 -31.18 9.11
N LEU A 445 -6.50 -30.71 9.90
CA LEU A 445 -7.13 -29.41 9.77
C LEU A 445 -6.44 -28.42 10.70
N ASN A 446 -6.01 -27.27 10.20
CA ASN A 446 -5.58 -26.13 11.00
C ASN A 446 -6.67 -25.06 10.97
N VAL A 447 -6.90 -24.39 12.10
CA VAL A 447 -7.77 -23.21 12.20
C VAL A 447 -7.02 -22.17 13.03
N GLY A 448 -7.06 -20.92 12.59
CA GLY A 448 -6.38 -19.83 13.27
C GLY A 448 -7.09 -18.50 13.12
N TYR A 449 -6.84 -17.64 14.10
CA TYR A 449 -7.25 -16.25 14.14
C TYR A 449 -6.08 -15.36 14.55
N MET A 450 -5.96 -14.23 13.88
CA MET A 450 -4.94 -13.21 14.16
C MET A 450 -5.60 -11.84 14.27
N HIS A 451 -5.27 -11.12 15.34
CA HIS A 451 -5.63 -9.71 15.51
C HIS A 451 -4.37 -8.86 15.62
N SER A 452 -4.31 -7.76 14.87
CA SER A 452 -3.19 -6.83 14.91
C SER A 452 -3.57 -5.54 15.63
N PHE A 453 -2.85 -5.24 16.71
CA PHE A 453 -2.88 -3.98 17.44
C PHE A 453 -1.83 -3.06 16.85
N TYR A 454 -2.24 -1.89 16.39
CA TYR A 454 -1.34 -0.90 15.80
C TYR A 454 -1.01 0.18 16.81
N ASP A 455 0.22 0.67 16.76
CA ASP A 455 0.69 1.77 17.60
C ASP A 455 0.00 3.09 17.17
N ASP A 456 0.06 4.10 18.03
CA ASP A 456 -0.34 5.46 17.66
C ASP A 456 0.66 6.03 16.66
N ASN A 457 0.14 6.60 15.57
CA ASN A 457 0.95 7.28 14.57
C ASN A 457 0.49 8.72 14.40
N LYS A 458 1.16 9.63 15.09
CA LYS A 458 0.89 11.08 15.07
C LYS A 458 2.07 11.81 14.46
N PHE A 459 1.81 12.56 13.39
CA PHE A 459 2.83 13.33 12.69
C PHE A 459 2.20 14.57 12.04
N THR A 460 3.06 15.46 11.53
CA THR A 460 2.63 16.58 10.69
C THR A 460 3.17 16.36 9.29
N ASN A 461 2.28 16.31 8.29
CA ASN A 461 2.70 16.12 6.91
C ASN A 461 3.37 17.38 6.34
N ALA A 462 3.95 17.27 5.14
CA ALA A 462 4.65 18.38 4.48
C ALA A 462 3.77 19.62 4.22
N ASN A 463 2.45 19.47 4.27
CA ASN A 463 1.46 20.54 4.07
C ASN A 463 1.04 21.21 5.38
N GLY A 464 1.63 20.84 6.50
CA GLY A 464 1.29 21.35 7.82
C GLY A 464 0.01 20.75 8.41
N THR A 465 -0.51 19.67 7.84
CA THR A 465 -1.67 18.93 8.39
C THR A 465 -1.22 18.08 9.55
N ALA A 466 -1.83 18.26 10.71
CA ALA A 466 -1.67 17.36 11.84
C ALA A 466 -2.45 16.06 11.57
N CYS A 467 -1.75 14.94 11.55
CA CYS A 467 -2.26 13.62 11.22
C CYS A 467 -2.21 12.69 12.43
N ASN A 468 -3.24 11.86 12.60
CA ASN A 468 -3.26 10.72 13.49
C ASN A 468 -3.86 9.53 12.73
N TYR A 469 -3.01 8.61 12.28
CA TYR A 469 -3.42 7.47 11.48
C TYR A 469 -3.45 6.21 12.32
N THR A 470 -4.53 5.44 12.19
CA THR A 470 -4.72 4.18 12.90
C THR A 470 -5.20 3.08 11.97
N ARG A 471 -4.93 1.82 12.35
CA ARG A 471 -5.37 0.62 11.62
C ARG A 471 -5.95 -0.41 12.58
N LYS A 472 -6.84 -1.26 12.05
CA LYS A 472 -7.28 -2.50 12.68
C LYS A 472 -7.23 -3.59 11.63
N ASN A 473 -6.81 -4.78 12.02
CA ASN A 473 -6.73 -5.91 11.10
C ASN A 473 -7.09 -7.20 11.84
N ASP A 474 -8.07 -7.90 11.31
CA ASP A 474 -8.54 -9.19 11.78
C ASP A 474 -8.43 -10.20 10.65
N VAL A 475 -7.83 -11.36 10.91
CA VAL A 475 -7.69 -12.43 9.92
C VAL A 475 -8.13 -13.75 10.54
N ILE A 476 -8.98 -14.48 9.85
CA ILE A 476 -9.38 -15.85 10.20
C ILE A 476 -9.06 -16.77 9.04
N GLY A 477 -8.72 -18.02 9.33
CA GLY A 477 -8.47 -18.99 8.27
C GLY A 477 -8.47 -20.42 8.71
N ALA A 478 -8.55 -21.28 7.71
CA ALA A 478 -8.45 -22.72 7.86
C ALA A 478 -7.58 -23.32 6.75
N SER A 479 -6.83 -24.37 7.06
CA SER A 479 -6.11 -25.16 6.05
C SER A 479 -6.25 -26.65 6.30
N LEU A 480 -6.34 -27.42 5.22
CA LEU A 480 -6.36 -28.87 5.24
C LEU A 480 -5.04 -29.39 4.68
N ASP A 481 -4.26 -30.04 5.55
CA ASP A 481 -3.01 -30.70 5.17
C ASP A 481 -3.29 -32.20 4.93
N ILE A 482 -2.78 -32.74 3.81
CA ILE A 482 -3.01 -34.11 3.37
C ILE A 482 -1.65 -34.72 3.01
N THR A 483 -1.40 -35.94 3.51
CA THR A 483 -0.25 -36.78 3.16
C THR A 483 -0.74 -38.06 2.47
N PHE A 484 -0.17 -38.42 1.35
CA PHE A 484 -0.58 -39.56 0.53
C PHE A 484 0.32 -40.78 0.73
#